data_ed31fc8b1fb66ff362dae10f1da0f33b
#
_entry.id   ed31fc8b1fb66ff362dae10f1da0f33b
#
_cell.length_a   1.000
_cell.length_b   1.000
_cell.length_c   1.000
_cell.angle_alpha   90.00
_cell.angle_beta   90.00
_cell.angle_gamma   90.00
#
_symmetry.space_group_name_H-M   'P 1'
#
loop_
_entity.id
_entity.type
_entity.pdbx_description
1 polymer ?
#
loop_
_entity_poly.entity_id
_entity_poly.type
_entity_poly.pdbx_seq_one_letter_code
_entity_poly.pdbx_strand_id
1 'polypeptide(L)'
;MVTAIVVASARAQSLDKVTLMLNWYATGLHAPILLGKQKGYFEKEGLDLEVQEGKGSGPTVQAVAAENVTIGFADITTMMKLVSKGAPVISVGSALERSPFAVISLSEKKILQPSDIRGKTIAMTAGDSPSQAWPLFLEKNGLKDTDYKTVTGDAKTKINAVINGQADALLGFATDQGNQIEFVTKKPVSLMLFADHGVDSVGSSFIVNTATLKEHPEMIRRFLRAATLAFEDAVKEPEAAVDALLVAFPKAGAKESLMSGLKTAIPLFHTQDTVGQKPLRVSSQAMEKTIQTMVDTGGIDKSEMNASKFFTNEFLP
;
A
#
# COMPACT_ATOMS: atom_id res chain seq x y z
N MET A 1 66.26 -3.93 6.04
CA MET A 1 64.99 -3.34 5.51
C MET A 1 63.83 -4.06 6.17
N VAL A 2 63.11 -3.39 7.07
CA VAL A 2 61.95 -3.94 7.74
C VAL A 2 60.72 -3.38 7.00
N THR A 3 60.02 -4.24 6.26
CA THR A 3 58.81 -3.83 5.56
C THR A 3 57.65 -3.81 6.55
N ALA A 4 57.15 -2.63 6.91
CA ALA A 4 55.99 -2.48 7.76
C ALA A 4 54.74 -2.82 6.93
N ILE A 5 54.04 -3.91 7.27
CA ILE A 5 52.74 -4.26 6.74
C ILE A 5 51.70 -3.37 7.46
N VAL A 6 51.18 -2.36 6.77
CA VAL A 6 50.03 -1.60 7.24
C VAL A 6 48.79 -2.44 7.06
N VAL A 7 48.32 -3.07 8.13
CA VAL A 7 47.01 -3.72 8.16
C VAL A 7 45.95 -2.62 8.30
N ALA A 8 45.33 -2.25 7.20
CA ALA A 8 44.15 -1.39 7.20
C ALA A 8 43.02 -2.16 7.88
N SER A 9 42.73 -1.83 9.14
CA SER A 9 41.51 -2.31 9.81
C SER A 9 40.29 -1.78 9.07
N ALA A 10 39.65 -2.62 8.31
CA ALA A 10 38.31 -2.31 7.80
C ALA A 10 37.39 -2.15 9.03
N ARG A 11 37.12 -0.92 9.39
CA ARG A 11 36.10 -0.60 10.41
C ARG A 11 34.78 -1.09 9.85
N ALA A 12 34.18 -2.10 10.46
CA ALA A 12 32.82 -2.51 10.16
C ALA A 12 31.95 -1.27 10.35
N GLN A 13 31.46 -0.71 9.25
CA GLN A 13 30.57 0.45 9.27
C GLN A 13 29.27 -0.01 9.94
N SER A 14 28.88 0.63 11.04
CA SER A 14 27.60 0.33 11.69
C SER A 14 26.47 0.62 10.70
N LEU A 15 25.54 -0.33 10.56
CA LEU A 15 24.37 -0.15 9.73
C LEU A 15 23.46 0.95 10.31
N ASP A 16 22.90 1.79 9.45
CA ASP A 16 21.89 2.76 9.85
C ASP A 16 20.58 2.01 10.15
N LYS A 17 20.04 2.20 11.34
CA LYS A 17 18.74 1.59 11.71
C LYS A 17 17.62 2.28 11.00
N VAL A 18 16.80 1.52 10.29
CA VAL A 18 15.60 1.98 9.57
C VAL A 18 14.40 1.16 10.01
N THR A 19 13.39 1.82 10.57
CA THR A 19 12.11 1.19 10.89
C THR A 19 11.11 1.49 9.78
N LEU A 20 10.47 0.44 9.26
CA LEU A 20 9.38 0.53 8.30
C LEU A 20 8.08 0.01 8.95
N MET A 21 7.07 0.86 9.06
CA MET A 21 5.74 0.46 9.49
C MET A 21 4.84 0.25 8.28
N LEU A 22 4.25 -0.96 8.18
CA LEU A 22 3.26 -1.29 7.17
C LEU A 22 1.95 -0.54 7.43
N ASN A 23 1.11 -0.43 6.39
CA ASN A 23 -0.22 0.15 6.55
C ASN A 23 -1.22 -0.79 7.23
N TRP A 24 -0.91 -2.08 7.30
CA TRP A 24 -1.79 -3.14 7.79
C TRP A 24 -0.97 -4.30 8.37
N TYR A 25 -1.64 -5.38 8.82
CA TYR A 25 -0.93 -6.64 9.02
C TYR A 25 -0.24 -7.09 7.72
N ALA A 26 0.75 -7.99 7.83
CA ALA A 26 1.52 -8.45 6.67
C ALA A 26 0.63 -9.21 5.68
N THR A 27 0.66 -8.80 4.42
CA THR A 27 -0.09 -9.40 3.29
C THR A 27 0.83 -9.65 2.11
N GLY A 28 0.35 -10.32 1.07
CA GLY A 28 1.12 -10.58 -0.15
C GLY A 28 1.71 -9.33 -0.79
N LEU A 29 1.03 -8.17 -0.68
CA LEU A 29 1.53 -6.88 -1.16
C LEU A 29 2.87 -6.47 -0.52
N HIS A 30 3.12 -6.89 0.72
CA HIS A 30 4.34 -6.54 1.46
C HIS A 30 5.50 -7.52 1.21
N ALA A 31 5.23 -8.65 0.54
CA ALA A 31 6.22 -9.68 0.29
C ALA A 31 7.51 -9.20 -0.41
N PRO A 32 7.47 -8.25 -1.38
CA PRO A 32 8.69 -7.72 -1.99
C PRO A 32 9.68 -7.15 -0.98
N ILE A 33 9.20 -6.41 0.03
CA ILE A 33 10.05 -5.79 1.06
C ILE A 33 10.80 -6.87 1.86
N LEU A 34 10.09 -7.95 2.22
CA LEU A 34 10.65 -9.04 3.00
C LEU A 34 11.64 -9.88 2.18
N LEU A 35 11.39 -10.06 0.88
CA LEU A 35 12.35 -10.66 -0.05
C LEU A 35 13.65 -9.87 -0.09
N GLY A 36 13.56 -8.54 -0.26
CA GLY A 36 14.74 -7.67 -0.28
C GLY A 36 15.54 -7.72 1.03
N LYS A 37 14.83 -7.78 2.17
CA LYS A 37 15.46 -7.98 3.48
C LYS A 37 16.16 -9.33 3.54
N GLN A 38 15.51 -10.43 3.17
CA GLN A 38 16.07 -11.77 3.18
C GLN A 38 17.28 -11.92 2.25
N LYS A 39 17.25 -11.26 1.07
CA LYS A 39 18.38 -11.24 0.10
C LYS A 39 19.52 -10.32 0.53
N GLY A 40 19.38 -9.60 1.66
CA GLY A 40 20.39 -8.69 2.19
C GLY A 40 20.56 -7.42 1.35
N TYR A 41 19.56 -6.99 0.59
CA TYR A 41 19.66 -5.77 -0.24
C TYR A 41 19.78 -4.52 0.61
N PHE A 42 19.05 -4.43 1.72
CA PHE A 42 19.13 -3.32 2.65
C PHE A 42 20.47 -3.31 3.39
N GLU A 43 20.99 -4.47 3.82
CA GLU A 43 22.30 -4.57 4.46
C GLU A 43 23.44 -4.16 3.53
N LYS A 44 23.39 -4.55 2.23
CA LYS A 44 24.37 -4.12 1.22
C LYS A 44 24.38 -2.61 1.01
N GLU A 45 23.24 -1.96 1.22
CA GLU A 45 23.10 -0.51 1.21
C GLU A 45 23.42 0.12 2.58
N GLY A 46 23.94 -0.64 3.54
CA GLY A 46 24.32 -0.15 4.87
C GLY A 46 23.13 0.14 5.79
N LEU A 47 22.00 -0.53 5.60
CA LEU A 47 20.77 -0.34 6.36
C LEU A 47 20.40 -1.60 7.14
N ASP A 48 20.10 -1.44 8.44
CA ASP A 48 19.46 -2.45 9.28
C ASP A 48 17.95 -2.18 9.29
N LEU A 49 17.20 -2.88 8.40
CA LEU A 49 15.77 -2.69 8.23
C LEU A 49 14.97 -3.53 9.24
N GLU A 50 14.18 -2.87 10.08
CA GLU A 50 13.13 -3.48 10.88
C GLU A 50 11.76 -3.21 10.24
N VAL A 51 10.94 -4.27 10.04
CA VAL A 51 9.59 -4.16 9.47
C VAL A 51 8.56 -4.45 10.56
N GLN A 52 7.62 -3.54 10.74
CA GLN A 52 6.54 -3.63 11.74
C GLN A 52 5.18 -3.61 11.07
N GLU A 53 4.23 -4.40 11.58
CA GLU A 53 2.83 -4.35 11.14
C GLU A 53 2.16 -3.06 11.61
N GLY A 54 1.22 -2.56 10.79
CA GLY A 54 0.39 -1.39 11.09
C GLY A 54 -1.07 -1.77 11.41
N LYS A 55 -1.85 -0.73 11.68
CA LYS A 55 -3.30 -0.85 11.99
C LYS A 55 -4.15 0.07 11.11
N GLY A 56 -3.66 0.42 9.93
CA GLY A 56 -4.29 1.34 8.99
C GLY A 56 -3.33 2.42 8.51
N SER A 57 -3.54 2.93 7.29
CA SER A 57 -2.68 3.99 6.72
C SER A 57 -2.67 5.26 7.59
N GLY A 58 -3.79 5.62 8.20
CA GLY A 58 -3.87 6.81 9.08
C GLY A 58 -2.87 6.75 10.25
N PRO A 59 -2.92 5.72 11.11
CA PRO A 59 -1.94 5.51 12.18
C PRO A 59 -0.49 5.45 11.67
N THR A 60 -0.23 4.82 10.51
CA THR A 60 1.11 4.75 9.94
C THR A 60 1.62 6.14 9.52
N VAL A 61 0.79 6.96 8.85
CA VAL A 61 1.15 8.35 8.52
C VAL A 61 1.43 9.17 9.78
N GLN A 62 0.63 9.00 10.83
CA GLN A 62 0.83 9.71 12.12
C GLN A 62 2.14 9.28 12.78
N ALA A 63 2.49 7.99 12.74
CA ALA A 63 3.75 7.48 13.29
C ALA A 63 4.96 8.07 12.56
N VAL A 64 4.91 8.19 11.22
CA VAL A 64 5.94 8.85 10.41
C VAL A 64 5.99 10.36 10.69
N ALA A 65 4.84 11.02 10.77
CA ALA A 65 4.77 12.45 11.07
C ALA A 65 5.37 12.80 12.43
N ALA A 66 5.22 11.90 13.42
CA ALA A 66 5.79 12.03 14.76
C ALA A 66 7.22 11.47 14.88
N GLU A 67 7.84 11.00 13.78
CA GLU A 67 9.18 10.38 13.73
C GLU A 67 9.35 9.13 14.63
N ASN A 68 8.24 8.48 15.00
CA ASN A 68 8.26 7.22 15.75
C ASN A 68 8.75 6.05 14.90
N VAL A 69 8.66 6.16 13.59
CA VAL A 69 9.20 5.24 12.58
C VAL A 69 9.85 6.05 11.45
N THR A 70 10.90 5.49 10.85
CA THR A 70 11.67 6.18 9.80
C THR A 70 10.90 6.28 8.50
N ILE A 71 10.25 5.18 8.10
CA ILE A 71 9.53 5.03 6.84
C ILE A 71 8.17 4.43 7.14
N GLY A 72 7.13 4.87 6.46
CA GLY A 72 5.82 4.25 6.45
C GLY A 72 5.50 3.66 5.08
N PHE A 73 4.70 2.61 5.07
CA PHE A 73 4.04 2.12 3.89
C PHE A 73 2.56 2.44 4.04
N ALA A 74 2.02 3.39 3.28
CA ALA A 74 0.67 3.90 3.50
C ALA A 74 -0.02 4.26 2.18
N ASP A 75 -1.35 4.21 2.17
CA ASP A 75 -2.15 4.67 1.05
C ASP A 75 -1.98 6.19 0.84
N ILE A 76 -1.78 6.58 -0.42
CA ILE A 76 -1.46 7.97 -0.79
C ILE A 76 -2.63 8.92 -0.48
N THR A 77 -3.87 8.50 -0.68
CA THR A 77 -5.04 9.37 -0.45
C THR A 77 -5.24 9.67 1.02
N THR A 78 -4.98 8.68 1.88
CA THR A 78 -4.97 8.85 3.34
C THR A 78 -3.83 9.79 3.78
N MET A 79 -2.63 9.61 3.21
CA MET A 79 -1.50 10.51 3.47
C MET A 79 -1.84 11.95 3.05
N MET A 80 -2.37 12.16 1.84
CA MET A 80 -2.71 13.50 1.34
C MET A 80 -3.69 14.23 2.24
N LYS A 81 -4.72 13.54 2.76
CA LYS A 81 -5.66 14.11 3.74
C LYS A 81 -4.98 14.58 5.03
N LEU A 82 -3.96 13.87 5.50
CA LEU A 82 -3.23 14.25 6.70
C LEU A 82 -2.21 15.36 6.42
N VAL A 83 -1.58 15.34 5.25
CA VAL A 83 -0.68 16.43 4.79
C VAL A 83 -1.44 17.73 4.63
N SER A 84 -2.67 17.72 4.11
CA SER A 84 -3.52 18.91 4.01
C SER A 84 -3.90 19.49 5.39
N LYS A 85 -3.86 18.64 6.43
CA LYS A 85 -4.06 19.04 7.84
C LYS A 85 -2.75 19.38 8.56
N GLY A 86 -1.64 19.48 7.82
CA GLY A 86 -0.35 19.91 8.36
C GLY A 86 0.61 18.76 8.74
N ALA A 87 0.32 17.50 8.43
CA ALA A 87 1.28 16.42 8.67
C ALA A 87 2.53 16.62 7.81
N PRO A 88 3.76 16.63 8.37
CA PRO A 88 5.00 16.86 7.63
C PRO A 88 5.50 15.58 6.97
N VAL A 89 4.72 15.03 6.03
CA VAL A 89 5.00 13.74 5.38
C VAL A 89 4.93 13.88 3.86
N ILE A 90 5.80 13.15 3.15
CA ILE A 90 5.85 13.10 1.69
C ILE A 90 6.06 11.67 1.21
N SER A 91 5.47 11.31 0.06
CA SER A 91 5.74 10.05 -0.63
C SER A 91 7.04 10.14 -1.42
N VAL A 92 7.90 9.13 -1.30
CA VAL A 92 9.20 9.02 -1.98
C VAL A 92 9.27 7.87 -2.98
N GLY A 93 8.19 7.09 -3.09
CA GLY A 93 8.06 6.01 -4.07
C GLY A 93 6.76 5.24 -3.85
N SER A 94 6.08 4.83 -4.91
CA SER A 94 4.80 4.13 -4.83
C SER A 94 4.93 2.66 -5.21
N ALA A 95 4.51 1.78 -4.31
CA ALA A 95 4.45 0.35 -4.56
C ALA A 95 3.29 -0.03 -5.50
N LEU A 96 2.21 0.74 -5.44
CA LEU A 96 1.05 0.58 -6.32
C LEU A 96 0.78 1.89 -7.03
N GLU A 97 1.00 1.96 -8.32
CA GLU A 97 0.68 3.15 -9.13
C GLU A 97 -0.83 3.25 -9.39
N ARG A 98 -1.57 2.16 -9.16
CA ARG A 98 -3.03 2.11 -9.22
C ARG A 98 -3.62 1.57 -7.92
N SER A 99 -4.66 2.21 -7.41
CA SER A 99 -5.30 1.84 -6.15
C SER A 99 -6.02 0.48 -6.25
N PRO A 100 -5.87 -0.40 -5.25
CA PRO A 100 -6.56 -1.69 -5.18
C PRO A 100 -7.92 -1.63 -4.49
N PHE A 101 -8.50 -0.45 -4.27
CA PHE A 101 -9.80 -0.34 -3.61
C PHE A 101 -10.88 -1.04 -4.42
N ALA A 102 -11.68 -1.85 -3.76
CA ALA A 102 -12.71 -2.64 -4.40
C ALA A 102 -13.93 -2.84 -3.51
N VAL A 103 -15.08 -3.02 -4.18
CA VAL A 103 -16.21 -3.76 -3.61
C VAL A 103 -15.94 -5.23 -3.89
N ILE A 104 -15.85 -6.03 -2.84
CA ILE A 104 -15.47 -7.45 -2.88
C ILE A 104 -16.67 -8.30 -2.44
N SER A 105 -17.11 -9.23 -3.29
CA SER A 105 -18.23 -10.12 -3.00
C SER A 105 -17.95 -11.54 -3.47
N LEU A 106 -18.69 -12.53 -2.95
CA LEU A 106 -18.76 -13.82 -3.61
C LEU A 106 -19.41 -13.65 -5.00
N SER A 107 -18.87 -14.31 -6.03
CA SER A 107 -19.34 -14.15 -7.42
C SER A 107 -20.82 -14.51 -7.60
N GLU A 108 -21.35 -15.41 -6.77
CA GLU A 108 -22.77 -15.78 -6.74
C GLU A 108 -23.70 -14.60 -6.37
N LYS A 109 -23.17 -13.54 -5.73
CA LYS A 109 -23.93 -12.34 -5.37
C LYS A 109 -24.15 -11.40 -6.55
N LYS A 110 -23.42 -11.59 -7.67
CA LYS A 110 -23.53 -10.84 -8.93
C LYS A 110 -23.44 -9.32 -8.73
N ILE A 111 -22.49 -8.87 -7.90
CA ILE A 111 -22.18 -7.45 -7.70
C ILE A 111 -21.01 -7.13 -8.62
N LEU A 112 -21.30 -6.70 -9.85
CA LEU A 112 -20.34 -6.51 -10.94
C LEU A 112 -20.23 -5.06 -11.41
N GLN A 113 -21.25 -4.24 -11.12
CA GLN A 113 -21.33 -2.84 -11.46
C GLN A 113 -21.95 -2.03 -10.31
N PRO A 114 -21.73 -0.72 -10.23
CA PRO A 114 -22.18 0.11 -9.11
C PRO A 114 -23.69 0.02 -8.81
N SER A 115 -24.54 -0.09 -9.83
CA SER A 115 -25.99 -0.22 -9.64
C SER A 115 -26.42 -1.49 -8.88
N ASP A 116 -25.58 -2.55 -8.88
CA ASP A 116 -25.87 -3.81 -8.20
C ASP A 116 -25.77 -3.69 -6.66
N ILE A 117 -25.21 -2.57 -6.15
CA ILE A 117 -25.11 -2.26 -4.73
C ILE A 117 -26.49 -1.97 -4.11
N ARG A 118 -27.47 -1.53 -4.94
CA ARG A 118 -28.80 -1.17 -4.44
C ARG A 118 -29.47 -2.34 -3.71
N GLY A 119 -29.91 -2.06 -2.47
CA GLY A 119 -30.56 -3.05 -1.60
C GLY A 119 -29.60 -4.07 -0.96
N LYS A 120 -28.29 -3.98 -1.21
CA LYS A 120 -27.28 -4.88 -0.62
C LYS A 120 -26.83 -4.44 0.76
N THR A 121 -26.21 -5.35 1.48
CA THR A 121 -25.50 -5.07 2.74
C THR A 121 -24.01 -5.06 2.51
N ILE A 122 -23.36 -3.93 2.79
CA ILE A 122 -21.93 -3.71 2.56
C ILE A 122 -21.20 -3.64 3.91
N ALA A 123 -20.22 -4.51 4.10
CA ALA A 123 -19.35 -4.48 5.28
C ALA A 123 -18.16 -3.52 5.07
N MET A 124 -17.86 -2.69 6.06
CA MET A 124 -16.78 -1.72 5.99
C MET A 124 -16.10 -1.50 7.35
N THR A 125 -14.89 -0.95 7.34
CA THR A 125 -14.19 -0.52 8.56
C THR A 125 -14.17 1.00 8.60
N ALA A 126 -14.71 1.58 9.66
CA ALA A 126 -14.74 3.04 9.80
C ALA A 126 -13.32 3.63 9.76
N GLY A 127 -13.10 4.58 8.85
CA GLY A 127 -11.83 5.30 8.72
C GLY A 127 -10.72 4.55 7.96
N ASP A 128 -10.95 3.32 7.45
CA ASP A 128 -10.00 2.71 6.51
C ASP A 128 -10.05 3.42 5.14
N SER A 129 -8.99 3.26 4.34
CA SER A 129 -8.86 4.00 3.07
C SER A 129 -10.00 3.74 2.09
N PRO A 130 -10.47 2.50 1.84
CA PRO A 130 -11.62 2.26 0.98
C PRO A 130 -12.90 2.94 1.47
N SER A 131 -13.17 2.91 2.79
CA SER A 131 -14.36 3.57 3.36
C SER A 131 -14.27 5.09 3.28
N GLN A 132 -13.07 5.67 3.32
CA GLN A 132 -12.87 7.10 3.13
C GLN A 132 -13.07 7.54 1.67
N ALA A 133 -12.79 6.66 0.69
CA ALA A 133 -13.03 6.91 -0.73
C ALA A 133 -14.46 6.58 -1.16
N TRP A 134 -15.22 5.85 -0.32
CA TRP A 134 -16.55 5.35 -0.64
C TRP A 134 -17.58 6.44 -0.99
N PRO A 135 -17.68 7.57 -0.26
CA PRO A 135 -18.61 8.64 -0.63
C PRO A 135 -18.41 9.14 -2.05
N LEU A 136 -17.16 9.26 -2.53
CA LEU A 136 -16.87 9.63 -3.91
C LEU A 136 -17.33 8.55 -4.88
N PHE A 137 -17.06 7.28 -4.57
CA PHE A 137 -17.53 6.19 -5.43
C PHE A 137 -19.05 6.25 -5.61
N LEU A 138 -19.79 6.49 -4.53
CA LEU A 138 -21.25 6.66 -4.59
C LEU A 138 -21.63 7.84 -5.47
N GLU A 139 -21.05 9.01 -5.25
CA GLU A 139 -21.33 10.23 -6.02
C GLU A 139 -21.07 10.04 -7.52
N LYS A 140 -19.86 9.56 -7.88
CA LYS A 140 -19.48 9.34 -9.30
C LYS A 140 -20.39 8.35 -10.01
N ASN A 141 -21.05 7.44 -9.28
CA ASN A 141 -21.92 6.39 -9.84
C ASN A 141 -23.42 6.61 -9.57
N GLY A 142 -23.81 7.81 -9.11
CA GLY A 142 -25.21 8.17 -8.89
C GLY A 142 -25.92 7.32 -7.82
N LEU A 143 -25.14 6.91 -6.81
CA LEU A 143 -25.63 6.16 -5.65
C LEU A 143 -25.70 7.07 -4.42
N LYS A 144 -26.51 6.66 -3.44
CA LYS A 144 -26.70 7.36 -2.17
C LYS A 144 -26.49 6.40 -0.98
N ASP A 145 -26.20 6.93 0.19
CA ASP A 145 -26.09 6.14 1.43
C ASP A 145 -27.39 5.36 1.77
N THR A 146 -28.52 5.83 1.28
CA THR A 146 -29.83 5.16 1.44
C THR A 146 -30.04 3.97 0.50
N ASP A 147 -29.18 3.78 -0.51
CA ASP A 147 -29.31 2.71 -1.50
C ASP A 147 -28.86 1.34 -1.00
N TYR A 148 -28.15 1.28 0.13
CA TYR A 148 -27.60 0.04 0.69
C TYR A 148 -27.65 0.05 2.23
N LYS A 149 -27.38 -1.11 2.84
CA LYS A 149 -27.23 -1.26 4.29
C LYS A 149 -25.75 -1.42 4.66
N THR A 150 -25.38 -1.03 5.86
CA THR A 150 -23.99 -1.09 6.33
C THR A 150 -23.84 -2.04 7.52
N VAL A 151 -22.77 -2.85 7.51
CA VAL A 151 -22.21 -3.54 8.66
C VAL A 151 -20.83 -2.98 8.92
N THR A 152 -20.61 -2.44 10.13
CA THR A 152 -19.31 -1.84 10.48
C THR A 152 -18.56 -2.75 11.45
N GLY A 153 -17.26 -2.94 11.21
CA GLY A 153 -16.38 -3.73 12.07
C GLY A 153 -14.91 -3.58 11.67
N ASP A 154 -14.05 -4.29 12.38
CA ASP A 154 -12.65 -4.41 12.00
C ASP A 154 -12.46 -5.31 10.76
N ALA A 155 -11.21 -5.46 10.29
CA ALA A 155 -10.90 -6.28 9.12
C ALA A 155 -11.44 -7.70 9.21
N LYS A 156 -11.31 -8.34 10.36
CA LYS A 156 -11.75 -9.72 10.58
C LYS A 156 -13.27 -9.82 10.58
N THR A 157 -13.94 -8.87 11.22
CA THR A 157 -15.40 -8.78 11.28
C THR A 157 -15.99 -8.62 9.89
N LYS A 158 -15.46 -7.72 9.04
CA LYS A 158 -16.03 -7.52 7.70
C LYS A 158 -15.81 -8.73 6.77
N ILE A 159 -14.65 -9.41 6.85
CA ILE A 159 -14.41 -10.65 6.10
C ILE A 159 -15.39 -11.74 6.53
N ASN A 160 -15.55 -11.96 7.85
CA ASN A 160 -16.49 -12.94 8.38
C ASN A 160 -17.94 -12.62 8.03
N ALA A 161 -18.32 -11.34 7.99
CA ALA A 161 -19.66 -10.95 7.60
C ALA A 161 -20.02 -11.40 6.16
N VAL A 162 -19.05 -11.31 5.23
CA VAL A 162 -19.24 -11.81 3.84
C VAL A 162 -19.23 -13.34 3.82
N ILE A 163 -18.30 -13.99 4.50
CA ILE A 163 -18.20 -15.47 4.55
C ILE A 163 -19.49 -16.09 5.10
N ASN A 164 -20.05 -15.50 6.15
CA ASN A 164 -21.23 -16.00 6.84
C ASN A 164 -22.56 -15.49 6.23
N GLY A 165 -22.51 -14.73 5.14
CA GLY A 165 -23.70 -14.19 4.47
C GLY A 165 -24.44 -13.08 5.22
N GLN A 166 -23.82 -12.49 6.23
CA GLN A 166 -24.32 -11.33 6.99
C GLN A 166 -24.17 -10.02 6.19
N ALA A 167 -23.22 -9.98 5.27
CA ALA A 167 -23.04 -8.93 4.26
C ALA A 167 -22.95 -9.55 2.87
N ASP A 168 -23.42 -8.82 1.85
CA ASP A 168 -23.33 -9.24 0.45
C ASP A 168 -21.97 -8.94 -0.16
N ALA A 169 -21.31 -7.88 0.31
CA ALA A 169 -19.97 -7.48 -0.10
C ALA A 169 -19.26 -6.75 1.04
N LEU A 170 -17.96 -6.51 0.86
CA LEU A 170 -17.18 -5.61 1.71
C LEU A 170 -16.42 -4.59 0.89
N LEU A 171 -16.07 -3.45 1.52
CA LEU A 171 -15.07 -2.51 1.02
C LEU A 171 -13.69 -2.97 1.48
N GLY A 172 -12.76 -3.10 0.54
CA GLY A 172 -11.43 -3.61 0.85
C GLY A 172 -10.40 -3.39 -0.25
N PHE A 173 -9.29 -4.09 -0.11
CA PHE A 173 -8.21 -4.15 -1.08
C PHE A 173 -8.32 -5.44 -1.89
N ALA A 174 -8.40 -5.32 -3.20
CA ALA A 174 -8.41 -6.46 -4.12
C ALA A 174 -7.21 -7.40 -3.89
N THR A 175 -6.09 -6.84 -3.45
CA THR A 175 -4.83 -7.55 -3.16
C THR A 175 -4.83 -8.34 -1.84
N ASP A 176 -5.88 -8.30 -1.05
CA ASP A 176 -5.94 -8.92 0.29
C ASP A 176 -7.26 -9.65 0.57
N GLN A 177 -8.33 -8.92 0.93
CA GLN A 177 -9.54 -9.53 1.49
C GLN A 177 -10.25 -10.47 0.52
N GLY A 178 -10.23 -10.17 -0.79
CA GLY A 178 -10.79 -11.05 -1.81
C GLY A 178 -10.14 -12.43 -1.80
N ASN A 179 -8.83 -12.46 -1.75
CA ASN A 179 -8.05 -13.69 -1.74
C ASN A 179 -8.27 -14.52 -0.46
N GLN A 180 -8.46 -13.85 0.69
CA GLN A 180 -8.78 -14.53 1.95
C GLN A 180 -10.18 -15.17 1.91
N ILE A 181 -11.19 -14.45 1.39
CA ILE A 181 -12.56 -14.97 1.24
C ILE A 181 -12.56 -16.18 0.31
N GLU A 182 -11.92 -16.08 -0.85
CA GLU A 182 -11.81 -17.20 -1.81
C GLU A 182 -11.10 -18.41 -1.21
N PHE A 183 -9.99 -18.18 -0.49
CA PHE A 183 -9.25 -19.26 0.17
C PHE A 183 -10.09 -20.00 1.21
N VAL A 184 -10.84 -19.27 2.04
CA VAL A 184 -11.65 -19.86 3.12
C VAL A 184 -12.91 -20.53 2.57
N THR A 185 -13.61 -19.88 1.64
CA THR A 185 -14.91 -20.37 1.14
C THR A 185 -14.77 -21.39 0.02
N LYS A 186 -13.60 -21.42 -0.64
CA LYS A 186 -13.36 -22.18 -1.89
C LYS A 186 -14.33 -21.76 -3.00
N LYS A 187 -14.90 -20.57 -2.92
CA LYS A 187 -15.81 -19.99 -3.90
C LYS A 187 -15.15 -18.80 -4.57
N PRO A 188 -15.37 -18.58 -5.90
CA PRO A 188 -14.81 -17.45 -6.59
C PRO A 188 -15.36 -16.12 -6.05
N VAL A 189 -14.52 -15.09 -6.04
CA VAL A 189 -14.90 -13.73 -5.68
C VAL A 189 -14.99 -12.82 -6.91
N SER A 190 -15.81 -11.82 -6.82
CA SER A 190 -15.89 -10.69 -7.77
C SER A 190 -15.23 -9.47 -7.13
N LEU A 191 -14.38 -8.81 -7.91
CA LEU A 191 -13.66 -7.59 -7.53
C LEU A 191 -14.15 -6.46 -8.43
N MET A 192 -14.90 -5.51 -7.88
CA MET A 192 -15.31 -4.29 -8.58
C MET A 192 -14.38 -3.17 -8.12
N LEU A 193 -13.34 -2.88 -8.92
CA LEU A 193 -12.35 -1.86 -8.57
C LEU A 193 -12.96 -0.46 -8.62
N PHE A 194 -12.68 0.36 -7.63
CA PHE A 194 -13.10 1.76 -7.61
C PHE A 194 -12.53 2.54 -8.81
N ALA A 195 -11.30 2.21 -9.19
CA ALA A 195 -10.59 2.82 -10.31
C ALA A 195 -11.30 2.63 -11.66
N ASP A 196 -12.03 1.52 -11.85
CA ASP A 196 -12.80 1.26 -13.08
C ASP A 196 -14.13 2.06 -13.13
N HIS A 197 -14.49 2.69 -11.99
CA HIS A 197 -15.77 3.39 -11.81
C HIS A 197 -15.56 4.84 -11.33
N GLY A 198 -14.53 5.51 -11.86
CA GLY A 198 -14.31 6.94 -11.71
C GLY A 198 -13.60 7.38 -10.41
N VAL A 199 -13.10 6.44 -9.59
CA VAL A 199 -12.30 6.74 -8.40
C VAL A 199 -10.92 6.11 -8.57
N ASP A 200 -10.16 6.63 -9.54
CA ASP A 200 -8.79 6.21 -9.81
C ASP A 200 -7.81 7.06 -9.00
N SER A 201 -6.85 6.42 -8.36
CA SER A 201 -5.80 7.05 -7.58
C SER A 201 -4.56 6.18 -7.51
N VAL A 202 -3.42 6.79 -7.23
CA VAL A 202 -2.23 6.08 -6.78
C VAL A 202 -2.56 5.34 -5.50
N GLY A 203 -1.98 4.16 -5.30
CA GLY A 203 -2.23 3.31 -4.13
C GLY A 203 -1.20 3.50 -3.03
N SER A 204 -0.72 2.38 -2.47
CA SER A 204 0.21 2.38 -1.34
C SER A 204 1.61 2.84 -1.75
N SER A 205 2.19 3.70 -0.94
CA SER A 205 3.47 4.37 -1.17
C SER A 205 4.38 4.28 0.05
N PHE A 206 5.69 4.34 -0.18
CA PHE A 206 6.67 4.62 0.87
C PHE A 206 6.64 6.11 1.19
N ILE A 207 6.44 6.42 2.46
CA ILE A 207 6.31 7.78 2.97
C ILE A 207 7.36 8.06 4.05
N VAL A 208 7.84 9.29 4.11
CA VAL A 208 8.84 9.74 5.10
C VAL A 208 8.45 11.09 5.67
N ASN A 209 8.95 11.42 6.86
CA ASN A 209 8.86 12.78 7.39
C ASN A 209 9.72 13.72 6.53
N THR A 210 9.23 14.92 6.24
CA THR A 210 9.94 15.90 5.42
C THR A 210 11.24 16.41 6.07
N ALA A 211 11.33 16.42 7.41
CA ALA A 211 12.56 16.69 8.13
C ALA A 211 13.58 15.57 7.94
N THR A 212 13.16 14.30 8.15
CA THR A 212 14.01 13.11 7.89
C THR A 212 14.52 13.08 6.45
N LEU A 213 13.67 13.41 5.46
CA LEU A 213 14.09 13.47 4.06
C LEU A 213 15.16 14.54 3.81
N LYS A 214 15.05 15.69 4.46
CA LYS A 214 16.02 16.79 4.37
C LYS A 214 17.34 16.49 5.08
N GLU A 215 17.27 15.86 6.25
CA GLU A 215 18.45 15.60 7.10
C GLU A 215 19.19 14.33 6.66
N HIS A 216 18.49 13.33 6.13
CA HIS A 216 19.02 12.02 5.76
C HIS A 216 18.68 11.60 4.31
N PRO A 217 18.86 12.47 3.29
CA PRO A 217 18.46 12.18 1.92
C PRO A 217 19.13 10.93 1.34
N GLU A 218 20.41 10.70 1.69
CA GLU A 218 21.14 9.54 1.17
C GLU A 218 20.68 8.21 1.81
N MET A 219 20.25 8.22 3.06
CA MET A 219 19.62 7.04 3.68
C MET A 219 18.34 6.65 2.92
N ILE A 220 17.51 7.61 2.54
CA ILE A 220 16.30 7.38 1.76
C ILE A 220 16.66 6.87 0.35
N ARG A 221 17.67 7.42 -0.32
CA ARG A 221 18.14 6.91 -1.63
C ARG A 221 18.60 5.45 -1.53
N ARG A 222 19.36 5.11 -0.51
CA ARG A 222 19.84 3.73 -0.26
C ARG A 222 18.67 2.78 -0.02
N PHE A 223 17.69 3.19 0.79
CA PHE A 223 16.48 2.40 1.02
C PHE A 223 15.72 2.16 -0.29
N LEU A 224 15.50 3.20 -1.11
CA LEU A 224 14.76 3.09 -2.37
C LEU A 224 15.51 2.25 -3.41
N ARG A 225 16.85 2.28 -3.47
CA ARG A 225 17.63 1.37 -4.32
C ARG A 225 17.39 -0.10 -3.94
N ALA A 226 17.48 -0.41 -2.65
CA ALA A 226 17.23 -1.76 -2.14
C ALA A 226 15.77 -2.20 -2.38
N ALA A 227 14.81 -1.32 -2.10
CA ALA A 227 13.39 -1.58 -2.32
C ALA A 227 13.06 -1.80 -3.81
N THR A 228 13.63 -1.01 -4.72
CA THR A 228 13.43 -1.17 -6.16
C THR A 228 13.87 -2.56 -6.63
N LEU A 229 15.08 -3.00 -6.25
CA LEU A 229 15.58 -4.35 -6.56
C LEU A 229 14.66 -5.44 -5.97
N ALA A 230 14.17 -5.23 -4.76
CA ALA A 230 13.26 -6.15 -4.09
C ALA A 230 11.94 -6.32 -4.83
N PHE A 231 11.36 -5.24 -5.34
CA PHE A 231 10.14 -5.28 -6.14
C PHE A 231 10.38 -5.90 -7.53
N GLU A 232 11.50 -5.59 -8.20
CA GLU A 232 11.88 -6.24 -9.47
C GLU A 232 12.03 -7.77 -9.31
N ASP A 233 12.65 -8.22 -8.23
CA ASP A 233 12.84 -9.64 -7.97
C ASP A 233 11.55 -10.34 -7.54
N ALA A 234 10.68 -9.68 -6.79
CA ALA A 234 9.40 -10.27 -6.41
C ALA A 234 8.48 -10.54 -7.61
N VAL A 235 8.61 -9.78 -8.70
CA VAL A 235 7.92 -10.07 -9.97
C VAL A 235 8.46 -11.34 -10.62
N LYS A 236 9.78 -11.58 -10.54
CA LYS A 236 10.45 -12.75 -11.12
C LYS A 236 10.31 -14.00 -10.24
N GLU A 237 10.35 -13.81 -8.93
CA GLU A 237 10.41 -14.87 -7.91
C GLU A 237 9.28 -14.68 -6.86
N PRO A 238 7.99 -14.67 -7.25
CA PRO A 238 6.89 -14.36 -6.34
C PRO A 238 6.75 -15.38 -5.20
N GLU A 239 7.13 -16.63 -5.44
CA GLU A 239 7.11 -17.66 -4.40
C GLU A 239 8.16 -17.39 -3.31
N ALA A 240 9.39 -17.04 -3.70
CA ALA A 240 10.44 -16.68 -2.75
C ALA A 240 10.05 -15.43 -1.94
N ALA A 241 9.35 -14.47 -2.55
CA ALA A 241 8.86 -13.28 -1.85
C ALA A 241 7.84 -13.64 -0.75
N VAL A 242 6.89 -14.53 -1.05
CA VAL A 242 5.91 -14.99 -0.06
C VAL A 242 6.56 -15.83 1.03
N ASP A 243 7.54 -16.67 0.68
CA ASP A 243 8.29 -17.45 1.67
C ASP A 243 9.07 -16.54 2.63
N ALA A 244 9.72 -15.49 2.11
CA ALA A 244 10.39 -14.48 2.93
C ALA A 244 9.43 -13.77 3.88
N LEU A 245 8.22 -13.45 3.42
CA LEU A 245 7.17 -12.86 4.25
C LEU A 245 6.76 -13.80 5.38
N LEU A 246 6.54 -15.10 5.08
CA LEU A 246 6.14 -16.09 6.08
C LEU A 246 7.24 -16.38 7.11
N VAL A 247 8.52 -16.26 6.73
CA VAL A 247 9.64 -16.34 7.68
C VAL A 247 9.59 -15.16 8.67
N ALA A 248 9.32 -13.94 8.19
CA ALA A 248 9.26 -12.75 9.04
C ALA A 248 7.95 -12.67 9.85
N PHE A 249 6.85 -13.10 9.24
CA PHE A 249 5.50 -13.04 9.82
C PHE A 249 4.78 -14.40 9.69
N PRO A 250 5.11 -15.40 10.54
CA PRO A 250 4.57 -16.76 10.41
C PRO A 250 3.04 -16.87 10.57
N LYS A 251 2.41 -15.82 11.09
CA LYS A 251 0.94 -15.74 11.28
C LYS A 251 0.23 -14.88 10.24
N ALA A 252 0.91 -14.46 9.18
CA ALA A 252 0.33 -13.59 8.13
C ALA A 252 -0.82 -14.24 7.36
N GLY A 253 -0.89 -15.56 7.29
CA GLY A 253 -1.96 -16.31 6.64
C GLY A 253 -1.47 -17.50 5.83
N ALA A 254 -2.36 -18.09 5.04
CA ALA A 254 -2.02 -19.21 4.19
C ALA A 254 -1.16 -18.77 2.99
N LYS A 255 -0.13 -19.54 2.63
CA LYS A 255 0.79 -19.25 1.54
C LYS A 255 0.04 -18.98 0.22
N GLU A 256 -0.97 -19.78 -0.07
CA GLU A 256 -1.77 -19.65 -1.30
C GLU A 256 -2.52 -18.31 -1.37
N SER A 257 -3.09 -17.87 -0.25
CA SER A 257 -3.78 -16.58 -0.16
C SER A 257 -2.82 -15.40 -0.33
N LEU A 258 -1.65 -15.47 0.32
CA LEU A 258 -0.60 -14.45 0.20
C LEU A 258 -0.04 -14.39 -1.21
N MET A 259 0.16 -15.56 -1.86
CA MET A 259 0.59 -15.65 -3.26
C MET A 259 -0.44 -15.05 -4.21
N SER A 260 -1.72 -15.35 -4.01
CA SER A 260 -2.80 -14.74 -4.80
C SER A 260 -2.81 -13.22 -4.63
N GLY A 261 -2.63 -12.72 -3.39
CA GLY A 261 -2.52 -11.29 -3.10
C GLY A 261 -1.36 -10.61 -3.81
N LEU A 262 -0.18 -11.22 -3.81
CA LEU A 262 0.98 -10.68 -4.53
C LEU A 262 0.73 -10.68 -6.05
N LYS A 263 0.19 -11.76 -6.61
CA LYS A 263 -0.14 -11.85 -8.05
C LYS A 263 -1.18 -10.80 -8.47
N THR A 264 -2.14 -10.48 -7.59
CA THR A 264 -3.11 -9.41 -7.82
C THR A 264 -2.46 -8.02 -7.72
N ALA A 265 -1.42 -7.86 -6.90
CA ALA A 265 -0.72 -6.59 -6.73
C ALA A 265 0.24 -6.26 -7.89
N ILE A 266 0.93 -7.25 -8.44
CA ILE A 266 1.96 -7.06 -9.49
C ILE A 266 1.45 -6.22 -10.68
N PRO A 267 0.26 -6.46 -11.26
CA PRO A 267 -0.26 -5.63 -12.35
C PRO A 267 -0.54 -4.17 -11.96
N LEU A 268 -0.64 -3.87 -10.66
CA LEU A 268 -0.88 -2.52 -10.14
C LEU A 268 0.41 -1.75 -9.83
N PHE A 269 1.60 -2.38 -9.96
CA PHE A 269 2.88 -1.70 -9.76
C PHE A 269 3.14 -0.63 -10.80
N HIS A 270 2.53 -0.75 -11.97
CA HIS A 270 2.68 0.15 -13.10
C HIS A 270 1.33 0.52 -13.71
N THR A 271 1.27 1.70 -14.31
CA THR A 271 0.24 2.09 -15.27
C THR A 271 0.82 2.00 -16.69
N GLN A 272 0.04 2.39 -17.71
CA GLN A 272 0.54 2.47 -19.09
C GLN A 272 1.70 3.47 -19.22
N ASP A 273 1.74 4.49 -18.38
CA ASP A 273 2.75 5.56 -18.42
C ASP A 273 4.10 5.12 -17.84
N THR A 274 4.12 4.09 -16.99
CA THR A 274 5.34 3.62 -16.30
C THR A 274 5.72 2.18 -16.64
N VAL A 275 4.91 1.47 -17.45
CA VAL A 275 5.26 0.11 -17.90
C VAL A 275 6.63 0.12 -18.61
N GLY A 276 7.50 -0.82 -18.22
CA GLY A 276 8.88 -0.88 -18.71
C GLY A 276 9.89 0.02 -17.97
N GLN A 277 9.43 0.87 -17.04
CA GLN A 277 10.30 1.58 -16.11
C GLN A 277 10.55 0.71 -14.85
N LYS A 278 11.50 1.16 -14.01
CA LYS A 278 11.73 0.54 -12.70
C LYS A 278 10.49 0.74 -11.80
N PRO A 279 10.16 -0.23 -10.92
CA PRO A 279 9.06 -0.09 -9.98
C PRO A 279 9.26 1.08 -9.01
N LEU A 280 8.23 1.40 -8.25
CA LEU A 280 8.13 2.47 -7.25
C LEU A 280 7.99 3.88 -7.83
N ARG A 281 8.07 4.06 -9.14
CA ARG A 281 7.90 5.35 -9.81
C ARG A 281 6.42 5.68 -10.00
N VAL A 282 6.08 6.94 -9.84
CA VAL A 282 4.73 7.47 -10.09
C VAL A 282 4.77 8.38 -11.29
N SER A 283 3.87 8.20 -12.25
CA SER A 283 3.70 9.15 -13.35
C SER A 283 3.06 10.45 -12.86
N SER A 284 3.45 11.59 -13.45
CA SER A 284 2.83 12.88 -13.13
C SER A 284 1.32 12.83 -13.38
N GLN A 285 0.89 12.16 -14.45
CA GLN A 285 -0.52 12.02 -14.79
C GLN A 285 -1.32 11.24 -13.74
N ALA A 286 -0.77 10.11 -13.22
CA ALA A 286 -1.41 9.34 -12.15
C ALA A 286 -1.55 10.17 -10.87
N MET A 287 -0.53 10.97 -10.53
CA MET A 287 -0.58 11.84 -9.36
C MET A 287 -1.56 13.00 -9.54
N GLU A 288 -1.59 13.62 -10.72
CA GLU A 288 -2.55 14.70 -11.04
C GLU A 288 -4.00 14.20 -10.95
N LYS A 289 -4.29 13.01 -11.50
CA LYS A 289 -5.60 12.36 -11.34
C LYS A 289 -5.93 12.09 -9.88
N THR A 290 -4.96 11.61 -9.11
CA THR A 290 -5.14 11.38 -7.67
C THR A 290 -5.47 12.67 -6.93
N ILE A 291 -4.74 13.75 -7.20
CA ILE A 291 -5.01 15.08 -6.61
C ILE A 291 -6.40 15.57 -6.99
N GLN A 292 -6.75 15.48 -8.29
CA GLN A 292 -8.08 15.88 -8.75
C GLN A 292 -9.19 15.07 -8.06
N THR A 293 -9.02 13.74 -7.96
CA THR A 293 -9.93 12.86 -7.21
C THR A 293 -10.09 13.31 -5.76
N MET A 294 -8.97 13.69 -5.10
CA MET A 294 -9.00 14.15 -3.71
C MET A 294 -9.67 15.51 -3.55
N VAL A 295 -9.52 16.42 -4.52
CA VAL A 295 -10.22 17.71 -4.54
C VAL A 295 -11.72 17.51 -4.76
N ASP A 296 -12.10 16.71 -5.74
CA ASP A 296 -13.49 16.43 -6.08
C ASP A 296 -14.27 15.81 -4.90
N THR A 297 -13.57 15.05 -4.05
CA THR A 297 -14.14 14.45 -2.82
C THR A 297 -14.17 15.36 -1.61
N GLY A 298 -13.60 16.56 -1.70
CA GLY A 298 -13.35 17.37 -0.51
C GLY A 298 -12.34 16.74 0.47
N GLY A 299 -11.52 15.78 -0.02
CA GLY A 299 -10.44 15.18 0.76
C GLY A 299 -9.27 16.12 1.00
N ILE A 300 -9.04 17.03 0.06
CA ILE A 300 -8.10 18.15 0.15
C ILE A 300 -8.73 19.41 -0.46
N ASP A 301 -8.24 20.58 -0.08
CA ASP A 301 -8.71 21.85 -0.62
C ASP A 301 -8.19 22.06 -2.06
N LYS A 302 -8.97 22.74 -2.91
CA LYS A 302 -8.61 23.05 -4.30
C LYS A 302 -7.32 23.90 -4.40
N SER A 303 -7.00 24.68 -3.40
CA SER A 303 -5.74 25.44 -3.34
C SER A 303 -4.49 24.55 -3.18
N GLU A 304 -4.65 23.28 -2.87
CA GLU A 304 -3.58 22.32 -2.61
C GLU A 304 -3.20 21.44 -3.81
N MET A 305 -3.50 21.88 -5.03
CA MET A 305 -3.22 21.10 -6.26
C MET A 305 -1.73 20.98 -6.63
N ASN A 306 -0.81 21.46 -5.79
CA ASN A 306 0.62 21.32 -6.04
C ASN A 306 1.10 19.88 -5.73
N ALA A 307 1.39 19.11 -6.77
CA ALA A 307 1.81 17.72 -6.66
C ALA A 307 3.11 17.55 -5.85
N SER A 308 4.06 18.49 -5.92
CA SER A 308 5.32 18.41 -5.18
C SER A 308 5.15 18.47 -3.66
N LYS A 309 3.97 18.89 -3.17
CA LYS A 309 3.62 18.82 -1.76
C LYS A 309 3.45 17.37 -1.27
N PHE A 310 3.07 16.46 -2.16
CA PHE A 310 2.62 15.13 -1.80
C PHE A 310 3.60 14.02 -2.20
N PHE A 311 4.39 14.22 -3.28
CA PHE A 311 5.31 13.19 -3.72
C PHE A 311 6.55 13.74 -4.39
N THR A 312 7.58 12.90 -4.47
CA THR A 312 8.78 13.11 -5.29
C THR A 312 9.33 11.78 -5.79
N ASN A 313 9.80 11.77 -7.05
CA ASN A 313 10.56 10.66 -7.62
C ASN A 313 12.08 10.89 -7.59
N GLU A 314 12.55 12.00 -7.00
CA GLU A 314 13.94 12.45 -7.04
C GLU A 314 14.92 11.46 -6.42
N PHE A 315 14.45 10.66 -5.45
CA PHE A 315 15.28 9.76 -4.65
C PHE A 315 15.30 8.33 -5.21
N LEU A 316 14.51 8.04 -6.25
CA LEU A 316 14.49 6.75 -6.94
C LEU A 316 15.69 6.55 -7.85
N PRO A 317 16.19 5.29 -8.01
CA PRO A 317 17.33 4.98 -8.88
C PRO A 317 17.00 5.11 -10.36
#